data_35d6799424dacd8807a57e2148225e50
#
_entry.id   35d6799424dacd8807a57e2148225e50
#
_cell.length_a   1.000
_cell.length_b   1.000
_cell.length_c   1.000
_cell.angle_alpha   90.00
_cell.angle_beta   90.00
_cell.angle_gamma   90.00
#
_symmetry.space_group_name_H-M   'P 1'
#
loop_
_entity.id
_entity.type
_entity.pdbx_description
1 polymer ?
#
loop_
_entity_poly.entity_id
_entity_poly.type
_entity_poly.pdbx_seq_one_letter_code
_entity_poly.pdbx_strand_id
1 'polypeptide(L)'
;LLMGWDMSRAAEPTPAAVTAPVTASAPAPQLFKQHCASCHGEQRTGGMGPALLPESLERLRKAEAIKVIGQGRPATQMPAFGSTLSEEQIAQLAGWIYTPVQPAPTWRDEDIRASRTETTPALQAQAKPQAKPIWQADPLNLFVVVEGGDHHVSIVDGDKLEVIHRFASRYALHGGPKFSPDGRFVYFGSRDGWITKYDLYTLQVVAEVRAGLNMRNV
;
A
#
# COMPACT_ATOMS: atom_id res chain seq x y z
N LEU A 1 39.88 -34.66 -76.28
CA LEU A 1 40.39 -33.59 -75.42
C LEU A 1 39.18 -33.01 -74.66
N LEU A 2 39.04 -33.45 -73.42
CA LEU A 2 38.03 -32.96 -72.53
C LEU A 2 38.73 -32.04 -71.50
N MET A 3 38.43 -30.75 -71.50
CA MET A 3 38.88 -29.79 -70.47
C MET A 3 37.90 -29.81 -69.33
N GLY A 4 38.39 -30.23 -68.14
CA GLY A 4 37.66 -30.14 -66.89
C GLY A 4 37.69 -28.71 -66.37
N TRP A 5 36.54 -28.19 -65.97
CA TRP A 5 36.40 -26.91 -65.23
C TRP A 5 36.41 -27.26 -63.73
N ASP A 6 37.41 -26.79 -63.05
CA ASP A 6 37.50 -26.81 -61.60
C ASP A 6 36.77 -25.59 -61.07
N MET A 7 35.62 -25.80 -60.44
CA MET A 7 34.86 -24.75 -59.77
C MET A 7 35.24 -24.70 -58.26
N SER A 8 36.28 -23.96 -57.96
CA SER A 8 36.63 -23.62 -56.59
C SER A 8 35.47 -22.81 -55.95
N ARG A 9 34.73 -23.48 -55.05
CA ARG A 9 33.65 -22.90 -54.26
C ARG A 9 34.25 -22.03 -53.17
N ALA A 10 34.16 -20.69 -53.33
CA ALA A 10 34.51 -19.75 -52.30
C ALA A 10 33.57 -19.92 -51.09
N ALA A 11 34.14 -20.10 -49.89
CA ALA A 11 33.40 -20.18 -48.66
C ALA A 11 32.82 -18.79 -48.32
N GLU A 12 31.48 -18.72 -48.16
CA GLU A 12 30.81 -17.53 -47.66
C GLU A 12 31.22 -17.24 -46.21
N PRO A 13 31.49 -15.99 -45.84
CA PRO A 13 31.78 -15.65 -44.47
C PRO A 13 30.51 -15.77 -43.60
N THR A 14 30.60 -16.62 -42.59
CA THR A 14 29.56 -16.73 -41.52
C THR A 14 29.35 -15.37 -40.84
N PRO A 15 28.12 -14.86 -40.75
CA PRO A 15 27.89 -13.61 -40.04
C PRO A 15 28.23 -13.79 -38.56
N ALA A 16 29.15 -12.95 -38.10
CA ALA A 16 29.47 -12.86 -36.66
C ALA A 16 28.19 -12.47 -35.89
N ALA A 17 27.80 -13.31 -34.95
CA ALA A 17 26.72 -13.03 -34.04
C ALA A 17 27.05 -11.74 -33.25
N VAL A 18 26.40 -10.65 -33.56
CA VAL A 18 26.43 -9.42 -32.79
C VAL A 18 25.71 -9.70 -31.48
N THR A 19 26.44 -10.09 -30.45
CA THR A 19 25.94 -10.08 -29.07
C THR A 19 25.70 -8.63 -28.68
N ALA A 20 24.42 -8.22 -28.71
CA ALA A 20 24.02 -6.94 -28.13
C ALA A 20 24.51 -6.90 -26.66
N PRO A 21 25.05 -5.76 -26.18
CA PRO A 21 25.47 -5.67 -24.80
C PRO A 21 24.23 -5.90 -23.92
N VAL A 22 24.30 -6.91 -23.05
CA VAL A 22 23.33 -7.12 -21.97
C VAL A 22 23.47 -5.90 -21.07
N THR A 23 22.59 -4.92 -21.25
CA THR A 23 22.49 -3.79 -20.32
C THR A 23 22.17 -4.38 -18.96
N ALA A 24 23.12 -4.26 -18.01
CA ALA A 24 22.97 -4.80 -16.67
C ALA A 24 21.65 -4.25 -16.09
N SER A 25 20.72 -5.15 -15.76
CA SER A 25 19.44 -4.79 -15.14
C SER A 25 19.73 -4.02 -13.86
N ALA A 26 19.02 -2.91 -13.63
CA ALA A 26 19.15 -2.15 -12.40
C ALA A 26 18.92 -3.06 -11.19
N PRO A 27 19.71 -2.93 -10.10
CA PRO A 27 19.55 -3.78 -8.92
C PRO A 27 18.20 -3.54 -8.24
N ALA A 28 17.63 -4.59 -7.62
CA ALA A 28 16.30 -4.54 -6.99
C ALA A 28 16.07 -3.37 -6.03
N PRO A 29 17.02 -2.93 -5.19
CA PRO A 29 16.85 -1.72 -4.36
C PRO A 29 16.60 -0.45 -5.18
N GLN A 30 17.27 -0.30 -6.32
CA GLN A 30 17.08 0.85 -7.20
C GLN A 30 15.73 0.79 -7.91
N LEU A 31 15.34 -0.36 -8.43
CA LEU A 31 14.00 -0.58 -9.02
C LEU A 31 12.90 -0.31 -7.99
N PHE A 32 13.09 -0.78 -6.75
CA PHE A 32 12.15 -0.52 -5.66
C PHE A 32 11.99 0.98 -5.38
N LYS A 33 13.10 1.69 -5.28
CA LYS A 33 13.09 3.14 -5.04
C LYS A 33 12.35 3.89 -6.16
N GLN A 34 12.53 3.49 -7.41
CA GLN A 34 11.92 4.12 -8.57
C GLN A 34 10.42 3.85 -8.70
N HIS A 35 9.98 2.63 -8.41
CA HIS A 35 8.63 2.18 -8.77
C HIS A 35 7.73 1.85 -7.58
N CYS A 36 8.27 1.61 -6.40
CA CYS A 36 7.52 1.04 -5.28
C CYS A 36 7.56 1.93 -4.02
N ALA A 37 8.67 2.63 -3.78
CA ALA A 37 8.92 3.34 -2.53
C ALA A 37 7.91 4.46 -2.24
N SER A 38 7.37 5.13 -3.26
CA SER A 38 6.35 6.17 -3.10
C SER A 38 5.09 5.67 -2.37
N CYS A 39 4.72 4.40 -2.58
CA CYS A 39 3.57 3.78 -1.93
C CYS A 39 3.95 2.94 -0.71
N HIS A 40 5.06 2.20 -0.79
CA HIS A 40 5.45 1.22 0.24
C HIS A 40 6.49 1.72 1.23
N GLY A 41 6.91 2.99 1.11
CA GLY A 41 7.96 3.61 1.93
C GLY A 41 9.38 3.19 1.51
N GLU A 42 10.36 4.08 1.62
CA GLU A 42 11.76 3.80 1.22
C GLU A 42 12.37 2.62 1.98
N GLN A 43 12.02 2.46 3.26
CA GLN A 43 12.44 1.36 4.12
C GLN A 43 11.46 0.19 4.11
N ARG A 44 10.53 0.14 3.18
CA ARG A 44 9.48 -0.88 3.07
C ARG A 44 8.53 -0.95 4.27
N THR A 45 8.42 0.12 5.05
CA THR A 45 7.61 0.18 6.28
C THR A 45 6.17 0.58 6.06
N GLY A 46 5.73 0.68 4.80
CA GLY A 46 4.37 1.10 4.45
C GLY A 46 4.23 2.61 4.24
N GLY A 47 3.06 3.00 3.77
CA GLY A 47 2.66 4.37 3.46
C GLY A 47 1.29 4.35 2.80
N MET A 48 1.19 4.69 1.52
CA MET A 48 -0.02 4.47 0.71
C MET A 48 -0.36 2.99 0.50
N GLY A 49 0.66 2.14 0.45
CA GLY A 49 0.53 0.69 0.41
C GLY A 49 0.98 0.06 1.73
N PRO A 50 0.71 -1.23 1.93
CA PRO A 50 1.15 -1.94 3.12
C PRO A 50 2.67 -2.04 3.22
N ALA A 51 3.18 -2.29 4.44
CA ALA A 51 4.58 -2.62 4.65
C ALA A 51 4.97 -3.89 3.87
N LEU A 52 6.19 -3.87 3.29
CA LEU A 52 6.78 -5.00 2.56
C LEU A 52 8.00 -5.54 3.33
N LEU A 53 7.81 -5.77 4.63
CA LEU A 53 8.76 -6.44 5.50
C LEU A 53 8.52 -7.95 5.47
N PRO A 54 9.53 -8.80 5.66
CA PRO A 54 9.36 -10.26 5.64
C PRO A 54 8.21 -10.75 6.53
N GLU A 55 8.09 -10.23 7.74
CA GLU A 55 7.02 -10.53 8.69
C GLU A 55 5.64 -10.07 8.21
N SER A 56 5.57 -9.00 7.41
CA SER A 56 4.32 -8.53 6.80
C SER A 56 3.91 -9.40 5.61
N LEU A 57 4.87 -10.08 5.00
CA LEU A 57 4.70 -10.90 3.79
C LEU A 57 4.50 -12.39 4.06
N GLU A 58 4.51 -12.86 5.32
CA GLU A 58 4.41 -14.28 5.68
C GLU A 58 3.26 -15.04 4.98
N ARG A 59 2.13 -14.37 4.73
CA ARG A 59 0.96 -14.97 4.09
C ARG A 59 0.96 -14.87 2.57
N LEU A 60 1.86 -14.09 1.99
CA LEU A 60 1.99 -13.93 0.55
C LEU A 60 3.19 -14.76 0.09
N ARG A 61 2.94 -15.82 -0.67
CA ARG A 61 4.03 -16.61 -1.24
C ARG A 61 4.79 -15.80 -2.30
N LYS A 62 6.09 -16.00 -2.43
CA LYS A 62 6.94 -15.29 -3.38
C LYS A 62 6.42 -15.38 -4.83
N ALA A 63 5.93 -16.55 -5.25
CA ALA A 63 5.31 -16.71 -6.57
C ALA A 63 4.06 -15.84 -6.77
N GLU A 64 3.26 -15.66 -5.71
CA GLU A 64 2.11 -14.75 -5.76
C GLU A 64 2.54 -13.28 -5.74
N ALA A 65 3.64 -12.93 -5.06
CA ALA A 65 4.21 -11.59 -5.12
C ALA A 65 4.65 -11.23 -6.55
N ILE A 66 5.26 -12.16 -7.29
CA ILE A 66 5.60 -11.97 -8.71
C ILE A 66 4.35 -11.62 -9.53
N LYS A 67 3.27 -12.39 -9.36
CA LYS A 67 2.00 -12.10 -10.05
C LYS A 67 1.43 -10.74 -9.67
N VAL A 68 1.41 -10.41 -8.36
CA VAL A 68 0.91 -9.12 -7.87
C VAL A 68 1.71 -7.96 -8.43
N ILE A 69 3.03 -8.05 -8.49
CA ILE A 69 3.86 -6.99 -9.08
C ILE A 69 3.59 -6.88 -10.59
N GLY A 70 3.55 -8.00 -11.31
CA GLY A 70 3.32 -7.99 -12.75
C GLY A 70 1.93 -7.55 -13.17
N GLN A 71 0.89 -7.98 -12.46
CA GLN A 71 -0.52 -7.81 -12.85
C GLN A 71 -1.25 -6.72 -12.07
N GLY A 72 -0.65 -6.20 -10.98
CA GLY A 72 -1.33 -5.31 -10.04
C GLY A 72 -2.36 -6.05 -9.18
N ARG A 73 -3.16 -5.26 -8.46
CA ARG A 73 -4.32 -5.77 -7.71
C ARG A 73 -5.59 -5.07 -8.18
N PRO A 74 -6.55 -5.80 -8.77
CA PRO A 74 -7.86 -5.25 -9.13
C PRO A 74 -8.54 -4.57 -7.93
N ALA A 75 -9.26 -3.49 -8.19
CA ALA A 75 -9.97 -2.68 -7.20
C ALA A 75 -9.08 -2.15 -6.06
N THR A 76 -7.79 -1.94 -6.32
CA THR A 76 -6.84 -1.26 -5.44
C THR A 76 -5.97 -0.29 -6.22
N GLN A 77 -5.16 0.51 -5.52
CA GLN A 77 -4.20 1.43 -6.15
C GLN A 77 -2.85 0.78 -6.52
N MET A 78 -2.69 -0.53 -6.35
CA MET A 78 -1.48 -1.25 -6.78
C MET A 78 -1.50 -1.47 -8.29
N PRO A 79 -0.72 -0.72 -9.09
CA PRO A 79 -0.73 -0.85 -10.55
C PRO A 79 0.00 -2.11 -11.01
N ALA A 80 -0.24 -2.49 -12.26
CA ALA A 80 0.52 -3.55 -12.93
C ALA A 80 1.85 -3.01 -13.46
N PHE A 81 2.94 -3.72 -13.20
CA PHE A 81 4.28 -3.34 -13.68
C PHE A 81 4.78 -4.23 -14.82
N GLY A 82 4.01 -5.24 -15.28
CA GLY A 82 4.43 -6.17 -16.33
C GLY A 82 4.69 -5.54 -17.70
N SER A 83 4.16 -4.32 -17.96
CA SER A 83 4.48 -3.54 -19.16
C SER A 83 5.71 -2.63 -19.00
N THR A 84 6.17 -2.41 -17.76
CA THR A 84 7.24 -1.45 -17.43
C THR A 84 8.52 -2.16 -17.02
N LEU A 85 8.40 -3.32 -16.38
CA LEU A 85 9.51 -4.12 -15.86
C LEU A 85 9.55 -5.48 -16.55
N SER A 86 10.76 -6.01 -16.81
CA SER A 86 10.91 -7.36 -17.32
C SER A 86 10.55 -8.42 -16.27
N GLU A 87 10.30 -9.65 -16.70
CA GLU A 87 10.03 -10.78 -15.79
C GLU A 87 11.18 -11.00 -14.80
N GLU A 88 12.43 -10.82 -15.24
CA GLU A 88 13.62 -10.95 -14.39
C GLU A 88 13.66 -9.82 -13.34
N GLN A 89 13.33 -8.59 -13.72
CA GLN A 89 13.26 -7.45 -12.79
C GLN A 89 12.15 -7.65 -11.75
N ILE A 90 11.00 -8.14 -12.16
CA ILE A 90 9.89 -8.49 -11.26
C ILE A 90 10.28 -9.61 -10.30
N ALA A 91 10.94 -10.65 -10.80
CA ALA A 91 11.43 -11.75 -9.97
C ALA A 91 12.51 -11.29 -8.96
N GLN A 92 13.42 -10.41 -9.39
CA GLN A 92 14.42 -9.79 -8.50
C GLN A 92 13.77 -8.95 -7.41
N LEU A 93 12.81 -8.09 -7.75
CA LEU A 93 12.04 -7.30 -6.79
C LEU A 93 11.30 -8.19 -5.79
N ALA A 94 10.57 -9.20 -6.31
CA ALA A 94 9.88 -10.18 -5.47
C ALA A 94 10.86 -10.94 -4.56
N GLY A 95 12.08 -11.25 -5.04
CA GLY A 95 13.11 -11.84 -4.19
C GLY A 95 13.57 -10.90 -3.08
N TRP A 96 13.83 -9.67 -3.45
CA TRP A 96 14.40 -8.67 -2.54
C TRP A 96 13.45 -8.23 -1.42
N ILE A 97 12.15 -8.09 -1.65
CA ILE A 97 11.20 -7.69 -0.60
C ILE A 97 11.08 -8.72 0.53
N TYR A 98 11.49 -9.98 0.31
CA TYR A 98 11.55 -11.02 1.36
C TYR A 98 12.89 -11.06 2.09
N THR A 99 13.87 -10.24 1.71
CA THR A 99 15.11 -10.13 2.48
C THR A 99 14.91 -9.20 3.67
N PRO A 100 15.55 -9.46 4.83
CA PRO A 100 15.52 -8.54 5.96
C PRO A 100 16.02 -7.14 5.59
N VAL A 101 15.42 -6.12 6.18
CA VAL A 101 15.93 -4.74 6.11
C VAL A 101 17.08 -4.60 7.10
N GLN A 102 18.16 -3.95 6.69
CA GLN A 102 19.32 -3.71 7.54
C GLN A 102 19.65 -2.21 7.61
N PRO A 103 19.70 -1.61 8.81
CA PRO A 103 19.27 -2.18 10.10
C PRO A 103 17.78 -2.49 10.13
N ALA A 104 17.36 -3.45 10.96
CA ALA A 104 15.94 -3.79 11.09
C ALA A 104 15.15 -2.54 11.55
N PRO A 105 14.04 -2.19 10.89
CA PRO A 105 13.24 -1.05 11.31
C PRO A 105 12.68 -1.31 12.71
N THR A 106 12.81 -0.32 13.58
CA THR A 106 12.29 -0.33 14.94
C THR A 106 11.19 0.72 15.07
N TRP A 107 10.23 0.49 15.95
CA TRP A 107 9.18 1.45 16.30
C TRP A 107 9.00 1.42 17.81
N ARG A 108 9.49 2.45 18.48
CA ARG A 108 9.57 2.56 19.93
C ARG A 108 8.52 3.51 20.48
N ASP A 109 8.40 3.59 21.77
CA ASP A 109 7.47 4.50 22.46
C ASP A 109 7.65 5.96 22.06
N GLU A 110 8.91 6.39 21.82
CA GLU A 110 9.21 7.73 21.35
C GLU A 110 8.64 7.98 19.95
N ASP A 111 8.76 7.00 19.04
CA ASP A 111 8.25 7.07 17.68
C ASP A 111 6.71 7.09 17.68
N ILE A 112 6.08 6.28 18.56
CA ILE A 112 4.63 6.29 18.76
C ILE A 112 4.16 7.68 19.18
N ARG A 113 4.78 8.26 20.21
CA ARG A 113 4.42 9.59 20.71
C ARG A 113 4.65 10.67 19.66
N ALA A 114 5.79 10.63 18.96
CA ALA A 114 6.13 11.58 17.90
C ALA A 114 5.18 11.51 16.70
N SER A 115 4.61 10.35 16.42
CA SER A 115 3.67 10.15 15.31
C SER A 115 2.27 10.68 15.60
N ARG A 116 1.97 10.98 16.87
CA ARG A 116 0.62 11.44 17.25
C ARG A 116 0.31 12.82 16.70
N THR A 117 -0.80 12.91 16.02
CA THR A 117 -1.35 14.17 15.52
C THR A 117 -2.75 14.39 16.09
N GLU A 118 -3.08 15.64 16.38
CA GLU A 118 -4.44 16.06 16.73
C GLU A 118 -4.84 17.19 15.79
N THR A 119 -6.08 17.18 15.34
CA THR A 119 -6.58 18.24 14.47
C THR A 119 -6.96 19.47 15.30
N THR A 120 -6.77 20.68 14.76
CA THR A 120 -7.20 21.92 15.40
C THR A 120 -8.68 21.91 15.80
N PRO A 121 -9.62 21.42 14.96
CA PRO A 121 -11.01 21.25 15.35
C PRO A 121 -11.20 20.33 16.54
N ALA A 122 -10.39 19.26 16.69
CA ALA A 122 -10.46 18.37 17.84
C ALA A 122 -10.11 19.07 19.15
N LEU A 123 -9.07 19.90 19.14
CA LEU A 123 -8.67 20.70 20.30
C LEU A 123 -9.77 21.72 20.68
N GLN A 124 -10.41 22.34 19.69
CA GLN A 124 -11.54 23.25 19.91
C GLN A 124 -12.78 22.52 20.43
N ALA A 125 -13.07 21.33 19.92
CA ALA A 125 -14.20 20.51 20.37
C ALA A 125 -14.02 19.97 21.80
N GLN A 126 -12.77 19.76 22.25
CA GLN A 126 -12.50 19.44 23.66
C GLN A 126 -12.85 20.59 24.60
N ALA A 127 -12.66 21.84 24.16
CA ALA A 127 -13.02 23.03 24.90
C ALA A 127 -14.54 23.28 24.93
N LYS A 128 -15.28 22.83 23.91
CA LYS A 128 -16.77 22.92 23.84
C LYS A 128 -17.29 21.61 23.19
N PRO A 129 -17.50 20.56 23.98
CA PRO A 129 -17.99 19.29 23.46
C PRO A 129 -19.33 19.44 22.73
N GLN A 130 -19.39 18.94 21.49
CA GLN A 130 -20.64 18.83 20.74
C GLN A 130 -21.57 17.84 21.44
N ALA A 131 -22.72 18.33 21.92
CA ALA A 131 -23.64 17.50 22.69
C ALA A 131 -24.51 16.58 21.83
N LYS A 132 -24.71 16.93 20.55
CA LYS A 132 -25.53 16.18 19.59
C LYS A 132 -24.83 16.11 18.23
N PRO A 133 -25.10 15.07 17.42
CA PRO A 133 -24.60 14.98 16.04
C PRO A 133 -25.06 16.22 15.22
N ILE A 134 -24.20 16.62 14.25
CA ILE A 134 -24.52 17.67 13.28
C ILE A 134 -25.40 17.15 12.11
N TRP A 135 -25.68 15.88 12.09
CA TRP A 135 -26.50 15.18 11.10
C TRP A 135 -27.78 14.63 11.75
N GLN A 136 -28.74 14.21 10.92
CA GLN A 136 -30.02 13.64 11.34
C GLN A 136 -30.22 12.28 10.67
N ALA A 137 -30.01 11.21 11.44
CA ALA A 137 -30.27 9.82 11.08
C ALA A 137 -30.47 9.02 12.36
N ASP A 138 -30.95 7.78 12.26
CA ASP A 138 -30.97 6.86 13.41
C ASP A 138 -29.52 6.42 13.73
N PRO A 139 -28.96 6.76 14.91
CA PRO A 139 -27.61 6.33 15.27
C PRO A 139 -27.45 4.82 15.39
N LEU A 140 -28.53 4.06 15.57
CA LEU A 140 -28.51 2.60 15.60
C LEU A 140 -28.54 1.96 14.21
N ASN A 141 -28.82 2.75 13.15
CA ASN A 141 -28.83 2.30 11.76
C ASN A 141 -27.84 3.09 10.89
N LEU A 142 -26.65 3.39 11.42
CA LEU A 142 -25.55 3.94 10.66
C LEU A 142 -24.64 2.85 10.13
N PHE A 143 -24.24 2.94 8.86
CA PHE A 143 -23.18 2.12 8.30
C PHE A 143 -21.88 2.91 8.21
N VAL A 144 -20.80 2.27 8.64
CA VAL A 144 -19.42 2.74 8.42
C VAL A 144 -18.81 1.87 7.34
N VAL A 145 -18.75 2.40 6.13
CA VAL A 145 -18.32 1.67 4.93
C VAL A 145 -16.84 2.00 4.65
N VAL A 146 -15.98 1.00 4.75
CA VAL A 146 -14.56 1.12 4.42
C VAL A 146 -14.35 0.86 2.93
N GLU A 147 -13.97 1.89 2.20
CA GLU A 147 -13.70 1.84 0.76
C GLU A 147 -12.20 1.56 0.52
N GLY A 148 -11.84 0.26 0.59
CA GLY A 148 -10.44 -0.16 0.54
C GLY A 148 -9.74 0.06 -0.80
N GLY A 149 -10.51 0.31 -1.88
CA GLY A 149 -9.97 0.51 -3.23
C GLY A 149 -9.36 1.89 -3.44
N ASP A 150 -9.93 2.92 -2.84
CA ASP A 150 -9.51 4.32 -2.99
C ASP A 150 -9.18 5.03 -1.67
N HIS A 151 -9.14 4.27 -0.57
CA HIS A 151 -8.74 4.74 0.76
C HIS A 151 -9.66 5.82 1.33
N HIS A 152 -10.95 5.56 1.32
CA HIS A 152 -11.96 6.41 1.96
C HIS A 152 -12.80 5.61 2.95
N VAL A 153 -13.53 6.35 3.77
CA VAL A 153 -14.60 5.82 4.62
C VAL A 153 -15.84 6.66 4.38
N SER A 154 -16.97 6.01 4.17
CA SER A 154 -18.28 6.63 4.11
C SER A 154 -19.11 6.32 5.35
N ILE A 155 -19.75 7.35 5.90
CA ILE A 155 -20.81 7.24 6.91
C ILE A 155 -22.14 7.31 6.15
N VAL A 156 -22.98 6.30 6.30
CA VAL A 156 -24.21 6.14 5.52
C VAL A 156 -25.39 6.05 6.46
N ASP A 157 -26.44 6.82 6.17
CA ASP A 157 -27.78 6.67 6.77
C ASP A 157 -28.39 5.36 6.27
N GLY A 158 -28.61 4.40 7.16
CA GLY A 158 -29.12 3.08 6.80
C GLY A 158 -30.62 3.09 6.46
N ASP A 159 -31.38 4.07 6.91
CA ASP A 159 -32.81 4.19 6.60
C ASP A 159 -33.02 4.74 5.18
N LYS A 160 -32.21 5.72 4.78
CA LYS A 160 -32.32 6.39 3.48
C LYS A 160 -31.36 5.83 2.42
N LEU A 161 -30.34 5.07 2.83
CA LEU A 161 -29.21 4.61 2.00
C LEU A 161 -28.45 5.78 1.34
N GLU A 162 -28.33 6.89 2.07
CA GLU A 162 -27.64 8.09 1.63
C GLU A 162 -26.34 8.28 2.38
N VAL A 163 -25.32 8.79 1.67
CA VAL A 163 -24.01 9.11 2.27
C VAL A 163 -24.14 10.42 3.05
N ILE A 164 -23.99 10.35 4.38
CA ILE A 164 -23.96 11.52 5.27
C ILE A 164 -22.63 12.26 5.12
N HIS A 165 -21.52 11.49 5.09
CA HIS A 165 -20.17 12.05 4.98
C HIS A 165 -19.21 11.01 4.40
N ARG A 166 -18.23 11.49 3.64
CA ARG A 166 -17.15 10.68 3.07
C ARG A 166 -15.82 11.39 3.31
N PHE A 167 -14.83 10.67 3.81
CA PHE A 167 -13.52 11.24 4.13
C PHE A 167 -12.39 10.29 3.72
N ALA A 168 -11.22 10.90 3.42
CA ALA A 168 -10.01 10.14 3.14
C ALA A 168 -9.51 9.44 4.41
N SER A 169 -9.20 8.15 4.30
CA SER A 169 -8.68 7.34 5.39
C SER A 169 -7.19 7.05 5.23
N ARG A 170 -6.59 6.51 6.27
CA ARG A 170 -5.30 5.85 6.16
C ARG A 170 -5.40 4.64 5.23
N TYR A 171 -4.28 4.27 4.63
CA TYR A 171 -4.22 3.21 3.65
C TYR A 171 -4.33 1.83 4.29
N ALA A 172 -4.85 0.88 3.54
CA ALA A 172 -4.95 -0.51 3.95
C ALA A 172 -5.64 -0.70 5.33
N LEU A 173 -6.79 -0.04 5.56
CA LEU A 173 -7.60 -0.26 6.76
C LEU A 173 -7.90 -1.74 6.93
N HIS A 174 -7.76 -2.25 8.15
CA HIS A 174 -7.87 -3.66 8.45
C HIS A 174 -8.45 -3.90 9.84
N GLY A 175 -9.18 -5.00 10.00
CA GLY A 175 -9.66 -5.45 11.30
C GLY A 175 -11.04 -4.91 11.71
N GLY A 176 -11.68 -4.15 10.88
CA GLY A 176 -13.00 -3.53 11.13
C GLY A 176 -12.96 -2.38 12.14
N PRO A 177 -13.88 -1.43 12.04
CA PRO A 177 -14.00 -0.31 12.96
C PRO A 177 -14.34 -0.76 14.38
N LYS A 178 -13.86 -0.01 15.38
CA LYS A 178 -14.24 -0.15 16.79
C LYS A 178 -14.90 1.12 17.27
N PHE A 179 -15.92 1.00 18.08
CA PHE A 179 -16.67 2.13 18.60
C PHE A 179 -16.33 2.36 20.08
N SER A 180 -16.35 3.64 20.49
CA SER A 180 -16.36 3.97 21.92
C SER A 180 -17.67 3.50 22.58
N PRO A 181 -17.69 3.27 23.91
CA PRO A 181 -18.88 2.79 24.61
C PRO A 181 -20.11 3.68 24.47
N ASP A 182 -19.90 5.00 24.26
CA ASP A 182 -20.96 5.98 24.04
C ASP A 182 -21.39 6.10 22.57
N GLY A 183 -20.78 5.31 21.67
CA GLY A 183 -21.07 5.32 20.23
C GLY A 183 -20.60 6.57 19.47
N ARG A 184 -19.94 7.53 20.15
CA ARG A 184 -19.51 8.78 19.54
C ARG A 184 -18.28 8.66 18.65
N PHE A 185 -17.28 7.91 19.12
CA PHE A 185 -16.01 7.79 18.41
C PHE A 185 -15.89 6.45 17.70
N VAL A 186 -15.30 6.49 16.50
CA VAL A 186 -14.92 5.31 15.74
C VAL A 186 -13.40 5.27 15.60
N TYR A 187 -12.81 4.11 15.80
CA TYR A 187 -11.39 3.86 15.66
C TYR A 187 -11.16 2.94 14.47
N PHE A 188 -10.25 3.35 13.58
CA PHE A 188 -9.84 2.59 12.42
C PHE A 188 -8.39 2.19 12.57
N GLY A 189 -8.07 0.93 12.29
CA GLY A 189 -6.70 0.45 12.22
C GLY A 189 -6.23 0.23 10.79
N SER A 190 -5.00 0.63 10.48
CA SER A 190 -4.36 0.35 9.20
C SER A 190 -3.27 -0.71 9.33
N ARG A 191 -2.98 -1.43 8.25
CA ARG A 191 -1.97 -2.49 8.28
C ARG A 191 -0.55 -2.00 8.53
N ASP A 192 -0.25 -0.78 8.20
CA ASP A 192 1.03 -0.10 8.47
C ASP A 192 1.08 0.57 9.85
N GLY A 193 0.14 0.22 10.73
CA GLY A 193 0.20 0.52 12.17
C GLY A 193 -0.48 1.80 12.61
N TRP A 194 -1.19 2.52 11.74
CA TRP A 194 -1.91 3.72 12.13
C TRP A 194 -3.25 3.40 12.79
N ILE A 195 -3.57 4.17 13.83
CA ILE A 195 -4.88 4.23 14.46
C ILE A 195 -5.43 5.62 14.22
N THR A 196 -6.60 5.70 13.59
CA THR A 196 -7.36 6.95 13.38
C THR A 196 -8.55 6.97 14.33
N LYS A 197 -8.71 8.05 15.09
CA LYS A 197 -9.89 8.34 15.89
C LYS A 197 -10.77 9.34 15.16
N TYR A 198 -12.01 8.97 14.89
CA TYR A 198 -13.00 9.78 14.19
C TYR A 198 -14.18 10.10 15.10
N ASP A 199 -14.65 11.35 15.13
CA ASP A 199 -15.82 11.79 15.87
C ASP A 199 -17.05 11.80 14.96
N LEU A 200 -17.96 10.86 15.19
CA LEU A 200 -19.22 10.76 14.45
C LEU A 200 -20.11 11.99 14.64
N TYR A 201 -20.04 12.67 15.77
CA TYR A 201 -20.90 13.83 16.02
C TYR A 201 -20.50 15.04 15.18
N THR A 202 -19.19 15.23 14.99
CA THR A 202 -18.66 16.36 14.23
C THR A 202 -18.23 15.99 12.81
N LEU A 203 -18.28 14.70 12.44
CA LEU A 203 -17.83 14.14 11.17
C LEU A 203 -16.36 14.50 10.84
N GLN A 204 -15.47 14.37 11.83
CA GLN A 204 -14.07 14.76 11.69
C GLN A 204 -13.10 13.72 12.25
N VAL A 205 -11.96 13.59 11.59
CA VAL A 205 -10.78 12.93 12.19
C VAL A 205 -10.27 13.84 13.31
N VAL A 206 -10.21 13.33 14.53
CA VAL A 206 -9.79 14.11 15.71
C VAL A 206 -8.38 13.83 16.15
N ALA A 207 -7.90 12.62 15.95
CA ALA A 207 -6.52 12.25 16.27
C ALA A 207 -6.07 11.05 15.45
N GLU A 208 -4.76 10.95 15.24
CA GLU A 208 -4.11 9.80 14.67
C GLU A 208 -2.82 9.49 15.40
N VAL A 209 -2.44 8.22 15.45
CA VAL A 209 -1.17 7.76 16.00
C VAL A 209 -0.72 6.51 15.27
N ARG A 210 0.58 6.38 15.01
CA ARG A 210 1.15 5.15 14.50
C ARG A 210 1.62 4.29 15.65
N ALA A 211 0.90 3.23 15.97
CA ALA A 211 1.17 2.35 17.09
C ALA A 211 2.25 1.29 16.80
N GLY A 212 2.62 1.10 15.53
CA GLY A 212 3.62 0.10 15.13
C GLY A 212 3.91 0.12 13.64
N LEU A 213 4.70 -0.83 13.17
CA LEU A 213 5.02 -0.99 11.73
C LEU A 213 4.08 -1.98 11.02
N ASN A 214 3.42 -2.83 11.78
CA ASN A 214 2.46 -3.81 11.27
C ASN A 214 1.39 -4.05 12.33
N MET A 215 0.15 -3.81 11.97
CA MET A 215 -0.99 -3.98 12.86
C MET A 215 -2.10 -4.74 12.16
N ARG A 216 -2.87 -5.53 12.92
CA ARG A 216 -3.98 -6.32 12.35
C ARG A 216 -5.33 -5.92 12.92
N ASN A 217 -5.35 -5.26 14.05
CA ASN A 217 -6.58 -4.85 14.73
C ASN A 217 -6.30 -3.70 15.70
N VAL A 218 -7.32 -2.95 16.09
CA VAL A 218 -7.33 -1.93 17.16
C VAL A 218 -8.23 -2.39 18.30
#